data_0f67cf184b29c85d4ea32836281a828a
#
_entry.id   0f67cf184b29c85d4ea32836281a828a
#
_cell.length_a   1.000
_cell.length_b   1.000
_cell.length_c   1.000
_cell.angle_alpha   90.00
_cell.angle_beta   90.00
_cell.angle_gamma   90.00
#
_symmetry.space_group_name_H-M   'P 1'
#
loop_
_entity.id
_entity.type
_entity.pdbx_description
1 polymer ?
#
loop_
_entity_poly.entity_id
_entity_poly.type
_entity_poly.pdbx_seq_one_letter_code
_entity_poly.pdbx_strand_id
1 'polypeptide(L)'
;MKMHDVMRRMSRSGIQKLFSLLLCSFLAGCGVSSSGTAPAAEYAAENEYMQAAVNEARKGIHSEEGGPFGAVVVKDGVIVGKGHNSVLAENDSTAHGEIAAIRNAEKKLGTYDLSGCTLYTTAEPCSMCLSAALWANIDHIYYGCTLTDTAGLGFRDEDLDTQIANREKMNGYLEELDREACLQLFKEYTDLGITLF
;
A
#
# COMPACT_ATOMS: atom_id res chain seq x y z
N MET A 1 -12.32 -23.31 -11.15
CA MET A 1 -13.23 -22.47 -11.98
C MET A 1 -12.87 -21.05 -11.63
N LYS A 2 -12.15 -20.34 -12.49
CA LYS A 2 -11.46 -19.08 -12.18
C LYS A 2 -12.45 -17.94 -12.01
N MET A 3 -12.28 -17.16 -10.95
CA MET A 3 -13.11 -16.02 -10.52
C MET A 3 -13.23 -14.86 -11.55
N HIS A 4 -12.59 -14.99 -12.72
CA HIS A 4 -12.62 -14.02 -13.82
C HIS A 4 -13.94 -13.96 -14.62
N ASP A 5 -14.83 -14.96 -14.46
CA ASP A 5 -16.06 -15.04 -15.28
C ASP A 5 -17.29 -14.38 -14.65
N VAL A 6 -17.23 -13.96 -13.38
CA VAL A 6 -18.39 -13.39 -12.69
C VAL A 6 -18.55 -11.88 -12.95
N MET A 7 -17.46 -11.16 -13.23
CA MET A 7 -17.52 -9.70 -13.46
C MET A 7 -17.89 -9.27 -14.89
N ARG A 8 -18.02 -10.19 -15.86
CA ARG A 8 -18.35 -9.83 -17.25
C ARG A 8 -19.84 -9.82 -17.58
N ARG A 9 -20.73 -10.12 -16.64
CA ARG A 9 -22.18 -10.27 -16.91
C ARG A 9 -23.08 -9.14 -16.45
N MET A 10 -22.57 -8.05 -15.89
CA MET A 10 -23.39 -6.91 -15.48
C MET A 10 -23.02 -5.62 -16.20
N SER A 11 -23.13 -5.61 -17.52
CA SER A 11 -23.20 -4.38 -18.31
C SER A 11 -24.04 -4.64 -19.55
N ARG A 12 -25.12 -3.88 -19.68
CA ARG A 12 -26.02 -3.66 -20.84
C ARG A 12 -27.39 -4.35 -20.79
N SER A 13 -28.33 -3.59 -20.23
CA SER A 13 -29.69 -3.36 -20.78
C SER A 13 -30.30 -2.31 -19.87
N GLY A 14 -30.56 -1.13 -20.25
CA GLY A 14 -31.41 -0.66 -21.33
C GLY A 14 -32.69 -0.18 -20.69
N ILE A 15 -32.98 1.10 -20.74
CA ILE A 15 -34.38 1.57 -20.93
C ILE A 15 -34.35 3.08 -21.19
N GLN A 16 -34.67 3.38 -22.40
CA GLN A 16 -35.16 4.68 -22.83
C GLN A 16 -36.70 4.67 -22.79
N LYS A 17 -37.28 5.87 -22.53
CA LYS A 17 -38.67 6.32 -22.78
C LYS A 17 -39.64 6.17 -21.60
N LEU A 18 -40.25 7.26 -21.11
CA LEU A 18 -41.33 7.99 -21.71
C LEU A 18 -41.57 9.36 -21.05
N PHE A 19 -41.71 10.40 -21.88
CA PHE A 19 -42.30 11.69 -21.55
C PHE A 19 -43.81 11.55 -21.29
N SER A 20 -44.36 12.23 -20.26
CA SER A 20 -45.66 12.91 -20.40
C SER A 20 -45.86 13.96 -19.30
N LEU A 21 -46.26 15.12 -19.73
CA LEU A 21 -46.65 16.29 -18.94
C LEU A 21 -47.82 16.00 -17.99
N LEU A 22 -47.77 16.60 -16.79
CA LEU A 22 -48.94 17.28 -16.22
C LEU A 22 -48.46 18.35 -15.22
N LEU A 23 -48.86 19.57 -15.53
CA LEU A 23 -48.72 20.79 -14.75
C LEU A 23 -49.78 20.81 -13.67
N CYS A 24 -49.45 20.91 -12.40
CA CYS A 24 -50.36 21.41 -11.38
C CYS A 24 -49.59 22.04 -10.22
N SER A 25 -49.83 23.32 -10.06
CA SER A 25 -49.32 24.19 -9.01
C SER A 25 -49.88 23.82 -7.65
N PHE A 26 -49.02 23.64 -6.64
CA PHE A 26 -49.38 23.92 -5.24
C PHE A 26 -48.14 24.37 -4.48
N LEU A 27 -48.13 25.63 -4.10
CA LEU A 27 -47.23 26.20 -3.12
C LEU A 27 -47.60 25.65 -1.74
N ALA A 28 -46.72 24.86 -1.17
CA ALA A 28 -46.68 24.64 0.26
C ALA A 28 -45.17 24.45 0.63
N GLY A 29 -44.67 25.40 1.39
CA GLY A 29 -43.29 25.35 1.92
C GLY A 29 -43.13 24.12 2.81
N CYS A 30 -42.23 23.24 2.42
CA CYS A 30 -41.64 22.26 3.31
C CYS A 30 -40.14 22.47 3.27
N GLY A 31 -39.60 22.79 4.44
CA GLY A 31 -38.18 22.95 4.64
C GLY A 31 -37.43 21.71 4.16
N VAL A 32 -36.51 21.92 3.23
CA VAL A 32 -35.54 20.91 2.83
C VAL A 32 -34.64 20.68 4.04
N SER A 33 -34.97 19.66 4.82
CA SER A 33 -33.97 19.07 5.74
C SER A 33 -32.82 18.56 4.86
N SER A 34 -31.79 19.38 4.72
CA SER A 34 -30.50 18.88 4.30
C SER A 34 -30.10 17.83 5.33
N SER A 35 -30.17 16.55 4.96
CA SER A 35 -29.48 15.49 5.65
C SER A 35 -27.98 15.77 5.50
N GLY A 36 -27.47 16.69 6.31
CA GLY A 36 -26.05 16.85 6.51
C GLY A 36 -25.56 15.53 7.09
N THR A 37 -24.90 14.71 6.27
CA THR A 37 -24.01 13.70 6.77
C THR A 37 -23.04 14.42 7.72
N ALA A 38 -23.14 14.14 9.01
CA ALA A 38 -22.18 14.62 9.98
C ALA A 38 -20.79 14.33 9.40
N PRO A 39 -19.84 15.29 9.44
CA PRO A 39 -18.50 15.03 9.01
C PRO A 39 -18.02 13.83 9.80
N ALA A 40 -17.53 12.78 9.09
CA ALA A 40 -16.93 11.63 9.73
C ALA A 40 -15.94 12.17 10.75
N ALA A 41 -16.06 11.72 12.02
CA ALA A 41 -15.19 12.19 13.09
C ALA A 41 -13.76 12.13 12.57
N GLU A 42 -13.08 13.28 12.57
CA GLU A 42 -11.73 13.39 12.04
C GLU A 42 -10.84 12.55 12.94
N TYR A 43 -10.43 11.38 12.47
CA TYR A 43 -9.51 10.53 13.20
C TYR A 43 -8.16 11.20 13.23
N ALA A 44 -7.81 11.78 14.37
CA ALA A 44 -6.48 12.31 14.64
C ALA A 44 -5.69 11.27 15.43
N ALA A 45 -4.54 10.85 14.89
CA ALA A 45 -3.59 10.06 15.66
C ALA A 45 -2.92 10.95 16.70
N GLU A 46 -2.67 10.41 17.91
CA GLU A 46 -1.98 11.15 18.97
C GLU A 46 -0.50 11.43 18.61
N ASN A 47 0.12 10.50 17.90
CA ASN A 47 1.50 10.64 17.40
C ASN A 47 1.51 11.39 16.06
N GLU A 48 2.29 12.47 15.97
CA GLU A 48 2.36 13.32 14.77
C GLU A 48 2.89 12.60 13.51
N TYR A 49 3.81 11.65 13.66
CA TYR A 49 4.36 10.88 12.54
C TYR A 49 3.35 9.84 12.03
N MET A 50 2.61 9.21 12.96
CA MET A 50 1.51 8.33 12.57
C MET A 50 0.39 9.13 11.89
N GLN A 51 0.09 10.34 12.38
CA GLN A 51 -0.85 11.24 11.72
C GLN A 51 -0.37 11.61 10.30
N ALA A 52 0.92 11.82 10.11
CA ALA A 52 1.49 12.08 8.78
C ALA A 52 1.34 10.85 7.86
N ALA A 53 1.55 9.62 8.37
CA ALA A 53 1.32 8.38 7.63
C ALA A 53 -0.16 8.22 7.24
N VAL A 54 -1.09 8.49 8.16
CA VAL A 54 -2.55 8.50 7.89
C VAL A 54 -2.90 9.52 6.80
N ASN A 55 -2.28 10.70 6.82
CA ASN A 55 -2.51 11.72 5.79
C ASN A 55 -1.99 11.30 4.42
N GLU A 56 -0.85 10.58 4.35
CA GLU A 56 -0.39 9.99 3.09
C GLU A 56 -1.37 8.90 2.58
N ALA A 57 -1.85 8.00 3.44
CA ALA A 57 -2.86 7.01 3.07
C ALA A 57 -4.13 7.68 2.51
N ARG A 58 -4.61 8.74 3.17
CA ARG A 58 -5.77 9.52 2.70
C ARG A 58 -5.58 10.11 1.30
N LYS A 59 -4.38 10.60 0.98
CA LYS A 59 -4.08 11.09 -0.38
C LYS A 59 -4.28 9.97 -1.40
N GLY A 60 -3.65 8.81 -1.19
CA GLY A 60 -3.76 7.67 -2.09
C GLY A 60 -5.19 7.21 -2.34
N ILE A 61 -5.99 7.03 -1.27
CA ILE A 61 -7.38 6.58 -1.42
C ILE A 61 -8.29 7.62 -2.07
N HIS A 62 -8.10 8.91 -1.78
CA HIS A 62 -8.90 9.97 -2.41
C HIS A 62 -8.53 10.22 -3.87
N SER A 63 -7.33 9.85 -4.27
CA SER A 63 -6.86 9.88 -5.67
C SER A 63 -7.10 8.54 -6.39
N GLU A 64 -7.71 7.55 -5.72
CA GLU A 64 -7.97 6.21 -6.25
C GLU A 64 -6.68 5.49 -6.71
N GLU A 65 -5.53 5.83 -6.12
CA GLU A 65 -4.22 5.30 -6.50
C GLU A 65 -3.95 3.91 -5.93
N GLY A 66 -4.59 3.56 -4.80
CA GLY A 66 -4.38 2.25 -4.18
C GLY A 66 -5.12 2.07 -2.86
N GLY A 67 -4.62 1.15 -2.03
CA GLY A 67 -5.19 0.81 -0.73
C GLY A 67 -4.94 1.86 0.36
N PRO A 68 -5.55 1.71 1.56
CA PRO A 68 -5.49 2.70 2.65
C PRO A 68 -4.17 2.63 3.44
N PHE A 69 -3.05 2.53 2.73
CA PHE A 69 -1.73 2.34 3.33
C PHE A 69 -0.84 3.55 3.05
N GLY A 70 -0.32 4.13 4.11
CA GLY A 70 0.59 5.26 4.06
C GLY A 70 1.70 5.10 5.07
N ALA A 71 2.87 5.64 4.75
CA ALA A 71 4.04 5.53 5.59
C ALA A 71 4.92 6.79 5.56
N VAL A 72 5.68 7.00 6.64
CA VAL A 72 6.71 8.02 6.71
C VAL A 72 7.97 7.45 7.37
N VAL A 73 9.13 7.88 6.89
CA VAL A 73 10.44 7.61 7.49
C VAL A 73 10.90 8.87 8.21
N VAL A 74 11.32 8.72 9.47
CA VAL A 74 11.75 9.81 10.35
C VAL A 74 13.20 9.61 10.75
N LYS A 75 14.02 10.65 10.67
CA LYS A 75 15.39 10.70 11.20
C LYS A 75 15.55 11.98 12.04
N ASP A 76 16.07 11.83 13.26
CA ASP A 76 16.33 12.97 14.18
C ASP A 76 15.10 13.91 14.35
N GLY A 77 13.91 13.33 14.46
CA GLY A 77 12.66 14.09 14.59
C GLY A 77 12.16 14.72 13.29
N VAL A 78 12.80 14.50 12.15
CA VAL A 78 12.41 15.08 10.86
C VAL A 78 11.92 14.00 9.91
N ILE A 79 10.77 14.22 9.25
CA ILE A 79 10.30 13.33 8.19
C ILE A 79 11.21 13.48 6.97
N VAL A 80 11.90 12.40 6.61
CA VAL A 80 12.83 12.33 5.48
C VAL A 80 12.26 11.61 4.27
N GLY A 81 11.26 10.72 4.46
CA GLY A 81 10.55 10.03 3.40
C GLY A 81 9.06 9.93 3.69
N LYS A 82 8.23 9.95 2.64
CA LYS A 82 6.77 9.76 2.71
C LYS A 82 6.31 8.93 1.54
N GLY A 83 5.27 8.14 1.71
CA GLY A 83 4.67 7.37 0.65
C GLY A 83 3.27 6.87 1.00
N HIS A 84 2.50 6.56 -0.02
CA HIS A 84 1.24 5.85 0.09
C HIS A 84 1.17 4.74 -0.96
N ASN A 85 0.24 3.84 -0.80
CA ASN A 85 0.03 2.75 -1.74
C ASN A 85 -0.47 3.30 -3.08
N SER A 86 0.27 3.04 -4.16
CA SER A 86 -0.03 3.48 -5.53
C SER A 86 -0.09 2.31 -6.53
N VAL A 87 -0.36 1.10 -6.03
CA VAL A 87 -0.42 -0.14 -6.82
C VAL A 87 -1.34 -0.01 -8.04
N LEU A 88 -2.49 0.64 -7.88
CA LEU A 88 -3.46 0.79 -8.97
C LEU A 88 -3.02 1.85 -10.00
N ALA A 89 -2.49 2.97 -9.54
CA ALA A 89 -2.05 4.07 -10.40
C ALA A 89 -0.79 3.71 -11.20
N GLU A 90 0.17 3.07 -10.56
CA GLU A 90 1.44 2.69 -11.17
C GLU A 90 1.40 1.35 -11.90
N ASN A 91 0.32 0.55 -11.70
CA ASN A 91 0.23 -0.83 -12.16
C ASN A 91 1.45 -1.67 -11.72
N ASP A 92 1.93 -1.39 -10.51
CA ASP A 92 3.08 -2.02 -9.87
C ASP A 92 2.66 -2.64 -8.54
N SER A 93 2.71 -3.98 -8.46
CA SER A 93 2.34 -4.72 -7.25
C SER A 93 3.26 -4.45 -6.05
N THR A 94 4.41 -3.82 -6.26
CA THR A 94 5.37 -3.46 -5.21
C THR A 94 5.24 -2.02 -4.73
N ALA A 95 4.38 -1.21 -5.35
CA ALA A 95 4.18 0.20 -5.00
C ALA A 95 3.38 0.37 -3.69
N HIS A 96 3.89 -0.21 -2.60
CA HIS A 96 3.35 -0.06 -1.26
C HIS A 96 3.84 1.24 -0.61
N GLY A 97 3.08 1.75 0.36
CA GLY A 97 3.38 3.01 1.05
C GLY A 97 4.75 3.02 1.70
N GLU A 98 5.13 1.93 2.35
CA GLU A 98 6.44 1.76 3.00
C GLU A 98 7.58 1.77 1.98
N ILE A 99 7.41 1.05 0.85
CA ILE A 99 8.40 1.02 -0.23
C ILE A 99 8.62 2.43 -0.79
N ALA A 100 7.53 3.17 -1.04
CA ALA A 100 7.61 4.54 -1.52
C ALA A 100 8.29 5.47 -0.49
N ALA A 101 7.96 5.32 0.80
CA ALA A 101 8.57 6.12 1.88
C ALA A 101 10.06 5.84 2.03
N ILE A 102 10.50 4.57 1.98
CA ILE A 102 11.91 4.13 2.03
C ILE A 102 12.68 4.73 0.86
N ARG A 103 12.22 4.52 -0.39
CA ARG A 103 12.86 5.08 -1.60
C ARG A 103 13.00 6.60 -1.55
N ASN A 104 11.98 7.29 -1.05
CA ASN A 104 12.03 8.75 -0.90
C ASN A 104 13.01 9.19 0.17
N ALA A 105 13.15 8.44 1.27
CA ALA A 105 14.12 8.70 2.32
C ALA A 105 15.55 8.50 1.80
N GLU A 106 15.83 7.36 1.16
CA GLU A 106 17.11 7.04 0.54
C GLU A 106 17.54 8.11 -0.46
N LYS A 107 16.63 8.51 -1.34
CA LYS A 107 16.87 9.58 -2.31
C LYS A 107 17.17 10.92 -1.63
N LYS A 108 16.42 11.28 -0.57
CA LYS A 108 16.62 12.54 0.16
C LYS A 108 17.92 12.56 0.92
N LEU A 109 18.31 11.43 1.53
CA LEU A 109 19.53 11.30 2.34
C LEU A 109 20.76 10.98 1.48
N GLY A 110 20.59 10.56 0.24
CA GLY A 110 21.68 10.18 -0.67
C GLY A 110 22.37 8.88 -0.27
N THR A 111 21.67 7.99 0.43
CA THR A 111 22.20 6.69 0.90
C THR A 111 21.09 5.65 0.95
N TYR A 112 21.43 4.39 0.72
CA TYR A 112 20.56 3.23 0.95
C TYR A 112 20.51 2.79 2.41
N ASP A 113 21.47 3.24 3.24
CA ASP A 113 21.55 2.92 4.67
C ASP A 113 20.73 3.96 5.46
N LEU A 114 19.59 3.51 5.98
CA LEU A 114 18.68 4.29 6.79
C LEU A 114 18.85 4.02 8.30
N SER A 115 20.04 3.60 8.73
CA SER A 115 20.38 3.47 10.15
C SER A 115 20.11 4.79 10.89
N GLY A 116 19.53 4.70 12.08
CA GLY A 116 19.04 5.84 12.85
C GLY A 116 17.68 6.36 12.40
N CYS A 117 17.02 5.70 11.44
CA CYS A 117 15.67 6.06 11.02
C CYS A 117 14.60 5.19 11.68
N THR A 118 13.41 5.76 11.81
CA THR A 118 12.20 5.06 12.26
C THR A 118 11.14 5.14 11.16
N LEU A 119 10.51 4.01 10.86
CA LEU A 119 9.36 3.93 9.95
C LEU A 119 8.06 3.98 10.75
N TYR A 120 7.13 4.83 10.35
CA TYR A 120 5.74 4.84 10.82
C TYR A 120 4.83 4.47 9.66
N THR A 121 3.99 3.47 9.82
CA THR A 121 3.08 2.98 8.78
C THR A 121 1.69 2.72 9.33
N THR A 122 0.66 2.94 8.52
CA THR A 122 -0.74 2.78 8.93
C THR A 122 -1.14 1.34 9.20
N ALA A 123 -0.41 0.38 8.64
CA ALA A 123 -0.61 -1.05 8.86
C ALA A 123 0.70 -1.78 9.12
N GLU A 124 0.64 -2.91 9.79
CA GLU A 124 1.75 -3.85 9.97
C GLU A 124 2.34 -4.20 8.60
N PRO A 125 3.67 -4.00 8.40
CA PRO A 125 4.29 -4.25 7.11
C PRO A 125 4.16 -5.70 6.68
N CYS A 126 3.71 -5.94 5.44
CA CYS A 126 3.78 -7.27 4.84
C CYS A 126 5.24 -7.73 4.69
N SER A 127 5.46 -9.01 4.41
CA SER A 127 6.80 -9.60 4.25
C SER A 127 7.71 -8.82 3.29
N MET A 128 7.17 -8.29 2.19
CA MET A 128 7.91 -7.47 1.22
C MET A 128 8.41 -6.17 1.86
N CYS A 129 7.51 -5.42 2.51
CA CYS A 129 7.84 -4.13 3.14
C CYS A 129 8.75 -4.30 4.35
N LEU A 130 8.52 -5.33 5.17
CA LEU A 130 9.39 -5.66 6.29
C LEU A 130 10.80 -6.01 5.81
N SER A 131 10.92 -6.82 4.76
CA SER A 131 12.22 -7.15 4.16
C SER A 131 12.93 -5.90 3.62
N ALA A 132 12.20 -4.99 2.97
CA ALA A 132 12.77 -3.74 2.49
C ALA A 132 13.27 -2.84 3.63
N ALA A 133 12.53 -2.74 4.73
CA ALA A 133 12.95 -1.98 5.91
C ALA A 133 14.22 -2.58 6.56
N LEU A 134 14.32 -3.91 6.62
CA LEU A 134 15.52 -4.61 7.11
C LEU A 134 16.72 -4.40 6.18
N TRP A 135 16.55 -4.48 4.86
CA TRP A 135 17.60 -4.19 3.88
C TRP A 135 18.09 -2.74 3.96
N ALA A 136 17.17 -1.81 4.26
CA ALA A 136 17.52 -0.40 4.45
C ALA A 136 18.11 -0.10 5.83
N ASN A 137 18.29 -1.09 6.72
CA ASN A 137 18.79 -0.93 8.09
C ASN A 137 17.94 0.05 8.94
N ILE A 138 16.62 0.08 8.77
CA ILE A 138 15.72 0.89 9.61
C ILE A 138 15.75 0.33 11.04
N ASP A 139 16.02 1.20 12.03
CA ASP A 139 16.18 0.79 13.42
C ASP A 139 14.88 0.37 14.10
N HIS A 140 13.76 0.99 13.72
CA HIS A 140 12.48 0.77 14.38
C HIS A 140 11.28 0.97 13.45
N ILE A 141 10.20 0.21 13.69
CA ILE A 141 8.96 0.32 12.94
C ILE A 141 7.80 0.45 13.94
N TYR A 142 6.98 1.49 13.77
CA TYR A 142 5.68 1.62 14.41
C TYR A 142 4.58 1.43 13.38
N TYR A 143 3.60 0.60 13.69
CA TYR A 143 2.45 0.38 12.82
C TYR A 143 1.12 0.60 13.56
N GLY A 144 0.08 0.87 12.79
CA GLY A 144 -1.28 1.08 13.32
C GLY A 144 -2.09 -0.22 13.36
N CYS A 145 -2.70 -0.59 12.24
CA CYS A 145 -3.52 -1.80 12.11
C CYS A 145 -2.66 -3.05 11.98
N THR A 146 -3.18 -4.18 12.45
CA THR A 146 -2.52 -5.50 12.32
C THR A 146 -2.79 -6.14 10.94
N LEU A 147 -2.06 -7.21 10.59
CA LEU A 147 -2.34 -8.02 9.39
C LEU A 147 -3.76 -8.60 9.42
N THR A 148 -4.28 -8.95 10.59
CA THR A 148 -5.66 -9.42 10.72
C THR A 148 -6.68 -8.33 10.37
N ASP A 149 -6.42 -7.07 10.73
CA ASP A 149 -7.27 -5.94 10.37
C ASP A 149 -7.26 -5.72 8.84
N THR A 150 -6.11 -5.85 8.18
CA THR A 150 -5.99 -5.73 6.72
C THR A 150 -6.67 -6.90 6.00
N ALA A 151 -6.57 -8.11 6.53
CA ALA A 151 -7.28 -9.28 6.01
C ALA A 151 -8.81 -9.09 6.06
N GLY A 152 -9.33 -8.40 7.09
CA GLY A 152 -10.74 -8.01 7.19
C GLY A 152 -11.22 -7.12 6.04
N LEU A 153 -10.32 -6.39 5.36
CA LEU A 153 -10.60 -5.60 4.15
C LEU A 153 -10.43 -6.42 2.86
N GLY A 154 -9.93 -7.65 2.93
CA GLY A 154 -9.71 -8.54 1.78
C GLY A 154 -8.27 -8.50 1.23
N PHE A 155 -7.32 -7.88 1.92
CA PHE A 155 -5.90 -7.95 1.57
C PHE A 155 -5.30 -9.30 1.98
N ARG A 156 -4.26 -9.77 1.26
CA ARG A 156 -3.73 -11.14 1.38
C ARG A 156 -2.40 -11.24 2.11
N ASP A 157 -2.04 -10.25 2.91
CA ASP A 157 -0.71 -10.17 3.52
C ASP A 157 -0.42 -11.37 4.44
N GLU A 158 -1.41 -11.79 5.25
CA GLU A 158 -1.31 -12.96 6.13
C GLU A 158 -1.15 -14.28 5.34
N ASP A 159 -1.86 -14.42 4.21
CA ASP A 159 -1.72 -15.59 3.33
C ASP A 159 -0.32 -15.66 2.70
N LEU A 160 0.22 -14.51 2.29
CA LEU A 160 1.55 -14.42 1.69
C LEU A 160 2.63 -14.74 2.72
N ASP A 161 2.52 -14.25 3.94
CA ASP A 161 3.43 -14.56 5.04
C ASP A 161 3.46 -16.06 5.34
N THR A 162 2.28 -16.70 5.35
CA THR A 162 2.16 -18.14 5.53
C THR A 162 2.86 -18.90 4.38
N GLN A 163 2.72 -18.46 3.13
CA GLN A 163 3.39 -19.07 1.99
C GLN A 163 4.91 -18.92 2.08
N ILE A 164 5.41 -17.73 2.44
CA ILE A 164 6.85 -17.45 2.58
C ILE A 164 7.46 -18.27 3.73
N ALA A 165 6.75 -18.40 4.85
CA ALA A 165 7.17 -19.22 5.98
C ALA A 165 7.28 -20.71 5.65
N ASN A 166 6.54 -21.18 4.61
CA ASN A 166 6.58 -22.54 4.11
C ASN A 166 7.32 -22.66 2.75
N ARG A 167 8.39 -21.89 2.59
CA ARG A 167 9.14 -21.79 1.34
C ARG A 167 9.58 -23.16 0.77
N GLU A 168 9.88 -24.11 1.62
CA GLU A 168 10.26 -25.48 1.23
C GLU A 168 9.14 -26.26 0.52
N LYS A 169 7.89 -25.75 0.61
CA LYS A 169 6.71 -26.35 -0.06
C LYS A 169 6.36 -25.69 -1.41
N MET A 170 7.18 -24.73 -1.85
CA MET A 170 6.92 -23.98 -3.09
C MET A 170 7.42 -24.68 -4.37
N ASN A 171 7.44 -26.01 -4.37
CA ASN A 171 7.84 -26.79 -5.53
C ASN A 171 6.99 -26.47 -6.76
N GLY A 172 7.61 -26.30 -7.92
CA GLY A 172 6.96 -25.87 -9.16
C GLY A 172 6.70 -24.35 -9.25
N TYR A 173 6.97 -23.61 -8.16
CA TYR A 173 6.96 -22.13 -8.15
C TYR A 173 8.36 -21.55 -7.93
N LEU A 174 9.18 -22.21 -7.09
CA LEU A 174 10.56 -21.82 -6.80
C LEU A 174 11.46 -23.03 -7.04
N GLU A 175 12.26 -22.96 -8.09
CA GLU A 175 13.12 -24.06 -8.54
C GLU A 175 14.50 -23.53 -8.91
N GLU A 176 15.55 -24.32 -8.61
CA GLU A 176 16.92 -24.02 -9.01
C GLU A 176 17.14 -24.36 -10.49
N LEU A 177 17.74 -23.43 -11.25
CA LEU A 177 18.11 -23.63 -12.65
C LEU A 177 19.46 -22.97 -12.95
N ASP A 178 20.31 -23.66 -13.72
CA ASP A 178 21.59 -23.16 -14.23
C ASP A 178 22.54 -22.60 -13.15
N ARG A 179 22.56 -23.23 -11.98
CA ARG A 179 23.32 -22.83 -10.80
C ARG A 179 24.82 -22.56 -11.10
N GLU A 180 25.45 -23.41 -11.92
CA GLU A 180 26.88 -23.29 -12.22
C GLU A 180 27.22 -21.98 -12.97
N ALA A 181 26.38 -21.60 -13.93
CA ALA A 181 26.55 -20.33 -14.65
C ALA A 181 26.40 -19.13 -13.70
N CYS A 182 25.42 -19.20 -12.78
CA CYS A 182 25.21 -18.14 -11.77
C CYS A 182 26.38 -18.05 -10.77
N LEU A 183 26.99 -19.19 -10.37
CA LEU A 183 28.16 -19.18 -9.51
C LEU A 183 29.37 -18.52 -10.19
N GLN A 184 29.52 -18.69 -11.50
CA GLN A 184 30.58 -18.01 -12.26
C GLN A 184 30.44 -16.49 -12.22
N LEU A 185 29.18 -15.98 -12.33
CA LEU A 185 28.89 -14.55 -12.18
C LEU A 185 29.26 -14.04 -10.78
N PHE A 186 28.97 -14.81 -9.71
CA PHE A 186 29.35 -14.43 -8.35
C PHE A 186 30.86 -14.38 -8.15
N LYS A 187 31.58 -15.32 -8.79
CA LYS A 187 33.05 -15.28 -8.79
C LYS A 187 33.57 -14.03 -9.51
N GLU A 188 33.03 -13.70 -10.67
CA GLU A 188 33.39 -12.50 -11.42
C GLU A 188 33.16 -11.24 -10.57
N TYR A 189 31.99 -11.12 -9.89
CA TYR A 189 31.71 -10.02 -8.97
C TYR A 189 32.75 -9.90 -7.86
N THR A 190 33.17 -11.02 -7.28
CA THR A 190 34.21 -11.07 -6.25
C THR A 190 35.55 -10.60 -6.79
N ASP A 191 35.92 -11.05 -7.99
CA ASP A 191 37.19 -10.71 -8.65
C ASP A 191 37.26 -9.20 -9.01
N LEU A 192 36.11 -8.56 -9.25
CA LEU A 192 36.01 -7.10 -9.48
C LEU A 192 36.21 -6.27 -8.20
N GLY A 193 36.18 -6.88 -7.03
CA GLY A 193 36.42 -6.21 -5.74
C GLY A 193 35.38 -5.12 -5.41
N ILE A 194 34.15 -5.26 -5.90
CA ILE A 194 33.05 -4.32 -5.62
C ILE A 194 32.64 -4.47 -4.15
N THR A 195 32.44 -3.34 -3.49
CA THR A 195 31.99 -3.31 -2.09
C THR A 195 30.58 -3.86 -1.95
N LEU A 196 30.37 -4.72 -0.96
CA LEU A 196 29.04 -5.20 -0.58
C LEU A 196 28.23 -4.07 0.10
N PHE A 197 26.95 -4.11 -0.10
CA PHE A 197 25.97 -3.17 0.50
C PHE A 197 25.11 -3.86 1.54
#